data_859f9a1a9ae658e8fabebfee767a381c
#
_entry.id   859f9a1a9ae658e8fabebfee767a381c
#
_cell.length_a   1.000
_cell.length_b   1.000
_cell.length_c   1.000
_cell.angle_alpha   90.00
_cell.angle_beta   90.00
_cell.angle_gamma   90.00
#
_symmetry.space_group_name_H-M   'P 1'
#
loop_
_entity.id
_entity.type
_entity.pdbx_description
1 polymer ?
#
loop_
_entity_poly.entity_id
_entity_poly.type
_entity_poly.pdbx_seq_one_letter_code
_entity_poly.pdbx_strand_id
1 'polypeptide(L)'
;YSRSNESWQHASENSGNNVEKDNSSYQKAYAKWSREVLEPALEKYPERRDEFVTTSSQKVERLYTSLDTSDIDFENDISFPGQFPYTRGIHSTMYRGRLWTMRMFAGFGSAEETNSRFKYLLKQGQTGLSTAFDLPTLYGYDSDSPHAAGEFGECGVGVSSLDDMSILFDKIPLDKVTTSMTINSPAAMIWAMYIANAENQGISKSNLGGTIQNDILKEYIAQKEYIFPPHPSMRLVTDTVEYGTKHMPKWNTISISGYHIREAGSTAVQELAFTLADGYAYX
;
A
#
# COMPACT_ATOMS: atom_id res chain seq x y z
N TYR A 1 33.24 -24.97 0.79
CA TYR A 1 32.32 -26.01 0.35
C TYR A 1 32.08 -25.83 -1.13
N SER A 2 32.88 -26.51 -1.96
CA SER A 2 32.68 -26.60 -3.41
C SER A 2 31.86 -27.86 -3.70
N ARG A 3 30.63 -27.70 -4.12
CA ARG A 3 29.94 -28.76 -4.85
C ARG A 3 29.72 -28.26 -6.28
N SER A 4 30.15 -29.10 -7.21
CA SER A 4 30.27 -28.85 -8.63
C SER A 4 28.96 -28.41 -9.31
N ASN A 5 29.08 -27.43 -10.18
CA ASN A 5 28.03 -26.88 -11.05
C ASN A 5 27.58 -27.82 -12.20
N GLU A 6 27.87 -29.14 -12.11
CA GLU A 6 27.64 -30.03 -13.26
C GLU A 6 26.24 -30.63 -13.34
N SER A 7 25.39 -30.45 -12.30
CA SER A 7 24.09 -31.13 -12.27
C SER A 7 22.94 -30.38 -12.96
N TRP A 8 23.15 -29.11 -13.37
CA TRP A 8 22.07 -28.29 -13.93
C TRP A 8 22.03 -28.23 -15.47
N GLN A 9 23.09 -28.72 -16.15
CA GLN A 9 23.14 -28.63 -17.61
C GLN A 9 22.38 -29.75 -18.36
N HIS A 10 22.01 -30.82 -17.68
CA HIS A 10 21.26 -31.91 -18.33
C HIS A 10 19.74 -31.85 -18.15
N ALA A 11 19.23 -30.81 -17.48
CA ALA A 11 17.77 -30.67 -17.23
C ALA A 11 17.03 -29.94 -18.36
N SER A 12 17.75 -29.31 -19.31
CA SER A 12 17.10 -28.38 -20.25
C SER A 12 16.63 -29.01 -21.57
N GLU A 13 17.02 -30.22 -21.89
CA GLU A 13 16.70 -30.82 -23.22
C GLU A 13 15.45 -31.73 -23.21
N ASN A 14 14.88 -32.03 -22.03
CA ASN A 14 13.75 -32.95 -21.93
C ASN A 14 12.46 -32.31 -21.40
N SER A 15 12.41 -30.98 -21.30
CA SER A 15 11.28 -30.30 -20.59
C SER A 15 10.02 -30.16 -21.45
N GLY A 16 10.15 -29.98 -22.77
CA GLY A 16 8.99 -29.74 -23.63
C GLY A 16 8.03 -30.92 -23.74
N ASN A 17 8.57 -32.12 -23.92
CA ASN A 17 7.77 -33.35 -24.11
C ASN A 17 7.18 -33.91 -22.80
N ASN A 18 7.76 -33.56 -21.66
CA ASN A 18 7.27 -34.04 -20.34
C ASN A 18 6.07 -33.24 -19.81
N VAL A 19 5.97 -31.95 -20.15
CA VAL A 19 4.88 -31.10 -19.63
C VAL A 19 3.54 -31.46 -20.28
N GLU A 20 3.52 -31.72 -21.61
CA GLU A 20 2.28 -32.14 -22.31
C GLU A 20 1.81 -33.52 -21.85
N LYS A 21 2.74 -34.47 -21.65
CA LYS A 21 2.39 -35.80 -21.14
C LYS A 21 1.87 -35.75 -19.69
N ASP A 22 2.47 -34.91 -18.87
CA ASP A 22 2.07 -34.73 -17.47
C ASP A 22 0.67 -34.11 -17.36
N ASN A 23 0.36 -33.10 -18.17
CA ASN A 23 -0.96 -32.48 -18.16
C ASN A 23 -2.06 -33.44 -18.60
N SER A 24 -1.83 -34.25 -19.62
CA SER A 24 -2.80 -35.26 -20.07
C SER A 24 -3.03 -36.35 -19.02
N SER A 25 -1.97 -36.79 -18.35
CA SER A 25 -2.07 -37.76 -17.25
C SER A 25 -2.85 -37.16 -16.06
N TYR A 26 -2.54 -35.90 -15.72
CA TYR A 26 -3.19 -35.20 -14.60
C TYR A 26 -4.67 -34.93 -14.90
N GLN A 27 -5.00 -34.54 -16.14
CA GLN A 27 -6.41 -34.35 -16.54
C GLN A 27 -7.24 -35.62 -16.34
N LYS A 28 -6.68 -36.78 -16.74
CA LYS A 28 -7.33 -38.07 -16.54
C LYS A 28 -7.49 -38.40 -15.06
N ALA A 29 -6.47 -38.13 -14.25
CA ALA A 29 -6.52 -38.33 -12.80
C ALA A 29 -7.57 -37.44 -12.16
N TYR A 30 -7.63 -36.14 -12.56
CA TYR A 30 -8.62 -35.18 -12.07
C TYR A 30 -10.03 -35.66 -12.43
N ALA A 31 -10.27 -36.06 -13.68
CA ALA A 31 -11.58 -36.55 -14.11
C ALA A 31 -12.00 -37.82 -13.35
N LYS A 32 -11.04 -38.71 -13.10
CA LYS A 32 -11.30 -39.90 -12.29
C LYS A 32 -11.69 -39.56 -10.85
N TRP A 33 -10.92 -38.64 -10.23
CA TRP A 33 -11.21 -38.15 -8.88
C TRP A 33 -12.59 -37.49 -8.81
N SER A 34 -12.91 -36.67 -9.79
CA SER A 34 -14.24 -36.00 -9.84
C SER A 34 -15.37 -37.03 -9.82
N ARG A 35 -15.29 -38.00 -10.73
CA ARG A 35 -16.34 -39.00 -10.89
C ARG A 35 -16.44 -39.99 -9.71
N GLU A 36 -15.26 -40.43 -9.20
CA GLU A 36 -15.24 -41.54 -8.22
C GLU A 36 -15.21 -41.07 -6.77
N VAL A 37 -14.88 -39.81 -6.51
CA VAL A 37 -14.74 -39.30 -5.14
C VAL A 37 -15.64 -38.09 -4.91
N LEU A 38 -15.54 -37.07 -5.77
CA LEU A 38 -16.24 -35.81 -5.57
C LEU A 38 -17.74 -35.93 -5.77
N GLU A 39 -18.17 -36.47 -6.92
CA GLU A 39 -19.60 -36.57 -7.23
C GLU A 39 -20.38 -37.37 -6.18
N PRO A 40 -19.91 -38.56 -5.76
CA PRO A 40 -20.61 -39.29 -4.68
C PRO A 40 -20.58 -38.54 -3.35
N ALA A 41 -19.54 -37.79 -3.06
CA ALA A 41 -19.50 -36.99 -1.84
C ALA A 41 -20.53 -35.85 -1.87
N LEU A 42 -20.69 -35.20 -3.03
CA LEU A 42 -21.66 -34.12 -3.21
C LEU A 42 -23.11 -34.64 -3.16
N GLU A 43 -23.36 -35.85 -3.67
CA GLU A 43 -24.65 -36.47 -3.56
C GLU A 43 -25.05 -36.73 -2.09
N LYS A 44 -24.08 -37.12 -1.26
CA LYS A 44 -24.28 -37.40 0.14
C LYS A 44 -24.27 -36.12 1.02
N TYR A 45 -23.38 -35.21 0.72
CA TYR A 45 -23.17 -33.98 1.48
C TYR A 45 -23.05 -32.83 0.50
N PRO A 46 -24.15 -32.22 0.06
CA PRO A 46 -24.08 -31.10 -0.90
C PRO A 46 -23.39 -29.89 -0.30
N GLU A 47 -22.84 -29.10 -1.15
CA GLU A 47 -22.20 -27.83 -0.73
C GLU A 47 -23.27 -26.90 -0.14
N ARG A 48 -22.83 -26.04 0.78
CA ARG A 48 -23.73 -25.11 1.50
C ARG A 48 -24.25 -23.97 0.63
N ARG A 49 -23.73 -23.81 -0.60
CA ARG A 49 -24.13 -22.80 -1.60
C ARG A 49 -23.93 -23.38 -2.99
N ASP A 50 -24.75 -22.92 -3.92
CA ASP A 50 -24.63 -23.31 -5.33
C ASP A 50 -23.39 -22.69 -5.99
N GLU A 51 -22.94 -21.54 -5.50
CA GLU A 51 -21.78 -20.83 -6.06
C GLU A 51 -21.03 -20.08 -4.96
N PHE A 52 -19.71 -20.07 -5.07
CA PHE A 52 -18.79 -19.29 -4.22
C PHE A 52 -18.18 -18.20 -5.05
N VAL A 53 -18.28 -16.96 -4.58
CA VAL A 53 -17.79 -15.78 -5.33
C VAL A 53 -16.99 -14.86 -4.42
N THR A 54 -16.07 -14.10 -5.02
CA THR A 54 -15.34 -13.02 -4.35
C THR A 54 -16.27 -11.82 -4.11
N THR A 55 -15.79 -10.82 -3.37
CA THR A 55 -16.51 -9.56 -3.19
C THR A 55 -16.64 -8.75 -4.48
N SER A 56 -15.93 -9.16 -5.54
CA SER A 56 -16.07 -8.57 -6.90
C SER A 56 -16.96 -9.43 -7.81
N SER A 57 -17.71 -10.38 -7.23
CA SER A 57 -18.63 -11.30 -7.92
C SER A 57 -17.93 -12.22 -8.93
N GLN A 58 -16.64 -12.46 -8.74
CA GLN A 58 -15.91 -13.43 -9.55
C GLN A 58 -16.03 -14.81 -8.93
N LYS A 59 -16.35 -15.81 -9.73
CA LYS A 59 -16.50 -17.21 -9.28
C LYS A 59 -15.17 -17.74 -8.75
N VAL A 60 -15.24 -18.46 -7.64
CA VAL A 60 -14.10 -19.16 -7.04
C VAL A 60 -14.33 -20.67 -7.21
N GLU A 61 -13.41 -21.35 -7.87
CA GLU A 61 -13.49 -22.78 -8.07
C GLU A 61 -13.12 -23.53 -6.80
N ARG A 62 -13.65 -24.76 -6.67
CA ARG A 62 -13.39 -25.63 -5.50
C ARG A 62 -11.92 -25.96 -5.36
N LEU A 63 -11.22 -26.10 -6.48
CA LEU A 63 -9.80 -26.52 -6.54
C LEU A 63 -9.14 -25.85 -7.73
N TYR A 64 -7.97 -25.28 -7.51
CA TYR A 64 -7.07 -24.80 -8.56
C TYR A 64 -5.88 -25.72 -8.64
N THR A 65 -5.44 -26.01 -9.84
CA THR A 65 -4.41 -27.01 -10.13
C THR A 65 -3.42 -26.47 -11.16
N SER A 66 -2.40 -27.25 -11.52
CA SER A 66 -1.47 -26.90 -12.59
C SER A 66 -2.17 -26.75 -13.95
N LEU A 67 -3.36 -27.31 -14.12
CA LEU A 67 -4.14 -27.15 -15.36
C LEU A 67 -4.62 -25.71 -15.55
N ASP A 68 -4.87 -25.00 -14.44
CA ASP A 68 -5.36 -23.62 -14.47
C ASP A 68 -4.24 -22.61 -14.80
N THR A 69 -3.01 -23.05 -14.80
CA THR A 69 -1.82 -22.23 -15.12
C THR A 69 -1.04 -22.79 -16.31
N SER A 70 -1.66 -23.66 -17.09
CA SER A 70 -0.99 -24.36 -18.21
C SER A 70 -0.53 -23.42 -19.33
N ASP A 71 -1.17 -22.27 -19.46
CA ASP A 71 -0.89 -21.25 -20.47
C ASP A 71 0.03 -20.12 -19.99
N ILE A 72 0.48 -20.18 -18.73
CA ILE A 72 1.42 -19.20 -18.19
C ILE A 72 2.84 -19.48 -18.70
N ASP A 73 3.41 -18.50 -19.38
CA ASP A 73 4.84 -18.52 -19.78
C ASP A 73 5.66 -17.94 -18.62
N PHE A 74 6.47 -18.79 -17.99
CA PHE A 74 7.24 -18.37 -16.81
C PHE A 74 8.22 -17.24 -17.12
N GLU A 75 8.81 -17.20 -18.31
CA GLU A 75 9.77 -16.14 -18.66
C GLU A 75 9.07 -14.80 -18.93
N ASN A 76 7.97 -14.83 -19.67
CA ASN A 76 7.29 -13.60 -20.10
C ASN A 76 6.22 -13.11 -19.11
N ASP A 77 5.49 -14.04 -18.48
CA ASP A 77 4.36 -13.67 -17.60
C ASP A 77 4.77 -13.54 -16.14
N ILE A 78 5.80 -14.28 -15.70
CA ILE A 78 6.25 -14.31 -14.30
C ILE A 78 7.60 -13.61 -14.13
N SER A 79 8.61 -14.03 -14.89
CA SER A 79 9.97 -13.50 -14.90
C SER A 79 10.70 -13.68 -13.55
N PHE A 80 11.78 -12.96 -13.32
CA PHE A 80 12.68 -13.09 -12.17
C PHE A 80 12.58 -11.85 -11.27
N PRO A 81 12.94 -11.96 -9.97
CA PRO A 81 12.90 -10.80 -9.08
C PRO A 81 13.71 -9.62 -9.63
N GLY A 82 13.13 -8.44 -9.63
CA GLY A 82 13.77 -7.22 -10.13
C GLY A 82 13.61 -6.97 -11.62
N GLN A 83 12.90 -7.86 -12.33
CA GLN A 83 12.68 -7.75 -13.79
C GLN A 83 11.18 -7.63 -14.10
N PHE A 84 10.86 -6.93 -15.19
CA PHE A 84 9.50 -6.83 -15.68
C PHE A 84 8.97 -8.25 -15.99
N PRO A 85 7.72 -8.57 -15.67
CA PRO A 85 6.64 -7.71 -15.17
C PRO A 85 6.56 -7.56 -13.63
N TYR A 86 7.62 -7.82 -12.91
CA TYR A 86 7.79 -7.59 -11.47
C TYR A 86 6.83 -8.41 -10.58
N THR A 87 6.36 -9.54 -11.07
CA THR A 87 5.45 -10.40 -10.29
C THR A 87 6.11 -10.92 -9.01
N ARG A 88 7.45 -10.98 -8.99
CA ARG A 88 8.25 -11.40 -7.83
C ARG A 88 8.90 -10.22 -7.12
N GLY A 89 8.39 -9.00 -7.37
CA GLY A 89 8.85 -7.78 -6.72
C GLY A 89 10.02 -7.11 -7.42
N ILE A 90 10.32 -5.90 -6.99
CA ILE A 90 11.30 -5.02 -7.63
C ILE A 90 12.75 -5.29 -7.16
N HIS A 91 12.95 -6.07 -6.10
CA HIS A 91 14.28 -6.31 -5.53
C HIS A 91 14.80 -7.67 -5.96
N SER A 92 15.98 -7.71 -6.59
CA SER A 92 16.59 -8.95 -7.10
C SER A 92 16.91 -9.98 -6.00
N THR A 93 17.18 -9.51 -4.79
CA THR A 93 17.41 -10.38 -3.63
C THR A 93 16.13 -10.63 -2.82
N MET A 94 14.99 -10.09 -3.29
CA MET A 94 13.71 -10.12 -2.59
C MET A 94 13.89 -9.43 -1.22
N TYR A 95 13.62 -10.10 -0.10
CA TYR A 95 13.80 -9.49 1.23
C TYR A 95 14.97 -10.10 2.02
N ARG A 96 15.89 -10.79 1.33
CA ARG A 96 17.05 -11.40 1.99
C ARG A 96 18.18 -10.42 2.24
N GLY A 97 18.28 -9.37 1.41
CA GLY A 97 19.27 -8.31 1.61
C GLY A 97 18.81 -7.26 2.64
N ARG A 98 17.54 -6.93 2.61
CA ARG A 98 16.93 -5.96 3.54
C ARG A 98 15.45 -6.28 3.68
N LEU A 99 14.96 -6.25 4.91
CA LEU A 99 13.53 -6.42 5.20
C LEU A 99 12.74 -5.16 4.78
N TRP A 100 11.46 -5.32 4.64
CA TRP A 100 10.51 -4.21 4.42
C TRP A 100 10.51 -3.27 5.63
N THR A 101 10.09 -2.04 5.42
CA THR A 101 9.94 -1.06 6.50
C THR A 101 8.80 -1.51 7.43
N MET A 102 9.12 -1.63 8.72
CA MET A 102 8.13 -1.93 9.76
C MET A 102 7.50 -0.62 10.22
N ARG A 103 6.20 -0.48 9.98
CA ARG A 103 5.50 0.79 10.15
C ARG A 103 4.04 0.54 10.56
N MET A 104 3.67 1.01 11.74
CA MET A 104 2.29 0.95 12.22
C MET A 104 1.64 2.33 12.06
N PHE A 105 0.42 2.34 11.55
CA PHE A 105 -0.43 3.54 11.48
C PHE A 105 -0.84 3.92 12.90
N ALA A 106 -0.50 5.12 13.34
CA ALA A 106 -0.69 5.50 14.74
C ALA A 106 -0.95 7.00 14.85
N GLY A 107 -1.83 7.34 15.77
CA GLY A 107 -2.22 8.69 16.10
C GLY A 107 -3.53 8.67 16.87
N PHE A 108 -3.56 9.37 17.99
CA PHE A 108 -4.80 9.59 18.72
C PHE A 108 -4.54 10.65 19.82
N GLY A 109 -5.57 11.35 20.21
CA GLY A 109 -5.46 12.32 21.29
C GLY A 109 -4.58 13.50 20.94
N SER A 110 -3.77 13.93 21.90
CA SER A 110 -2.88 15.08 21.73
C SER A 110 -1.58 14.69 21.01
N ALA A 111 -0.83 15.71 20.60
CA ALA A 111 0.51 15.55 20.02
C ALA A 111 1.45 14.84 20.99
N GLU A 112 1.35 15.12 22.30
CA GLU A 112 2.18 14.50 23.34
C GLU A 112 1.90 13.01 23.47
N GLU A 113 0.64 12.62 23.45
CA GLU A 113 0.24 11.21 23.55
C GLU A 113 0.74 10.43 22.35
N THR A 114 0.55 10.98 21.15
CA THR A 114 0.99 10.34 19.90
C THR A 114 2.53 10.30 19.83
N ASN A 115 3.23 11.36 20.26
CA ASN A 115 4.70 11.35 20.37
C ASN A 115 5.18 10.20 21.25
N SER A 116 4.56 10.02 22.42
CA SER A 116 4.87 8.93 23.33
C SER A 116 4.68 7.56 22.64
N ARG A 117 3.60 7.42 21.88
CA ARG A 117 3.33 6.21 21.11
C ARG A 117 4.38 5.99 20.02
N PHE A 118 4.75 7.04 19.27
CA PHE A 118 5.81 6.94 18.25
C PHE A 118 7.14 6.46 18.86
N LYS A 119 7.55 7.06 20.00
CA LYS A 119 8.77 6.65 20.70
C LYS A 119 8.71 5.18 21.15
N TYR A 120 7.55 4.75 21.66
CA TYR A 120 7.34 3.35 22.04
C TYR A 120 7.51 2.43 20.84
N LEU A 121 6.86 2.75 19.72
CA LEU A 121 6.91 1.92 18.49
C LEU A 121 8.34 1.79 17.95
N LEU A 122 9.10 2.89 17.93
CA LEU A 122 10.50 2.86 17.50
C LEU A 122 11.34 2.00 18.45
N LYS A 123 11.09 2.09 19.76
CA LYS A 123 11.78 1.25 20.77
C LYS A 123 11.44 -0.24 20.57
N GLN A 124 10.24 -0.55 20.07
CA GLN A 124 9.83 -1.94 19.78
C GLN A 124 10.35 -2.45 18.43
N GLY A 125 11.15 -1.65 17.73
CA GLY A 125 11.81 -2.10 16.50
C GLY A 125 11.17 -1.65 15.19
N GLN A 126 10.21 -0.74 15.24
CA GLN A 126 9.72 -0.13 14.01
C GLN A 126 10.83 0.70 13.35
N THR A 127 10.82 0.71 12.00
CA THR A 127 11.84 1.40 11.20
C THR A 127 11.28 2.61 10.46
N GLY A 128 9.98 2.86 10.62
CA GLY A 128 9.30 4.02 10.06
C GLY A 128 8.06 4.36 10.85
N LEU A 129 7.53 5.55 10.62
CA LEU A 129 6.32 6.05 11.28
C LEU A 129 5.23 6.32 10.24
N SER A 130 3.97 6.16 10.66
CA SER A 130 2.82 6.51 9.83
C SER A 130 1.82 7.25 10.73
N THR A 131 1.51 8.50 10.38
CA THR A 131 0.70 9.38 11.20
C THR A 131 -0.77 9.31 10.78
N ALA A 132 -1.64 8.99 11.74
CA ALA A 132 -3.08 9.14 11.63
C ALA A 132 -3.47 10.51 12.17
N PHE A 133 -4.05 11.37 11.34
CA PHE A 133 -4.56 12.68 11.75
C PHE A 133 -6.05 12.57 12.05
N ASP A 134 -6.52 13.39 13.00
CA ASP A 134 -7.95 13.41 13.37
C ASP A 134 -8.78 14.13 12.29
N LEU A 135 -10.10 13.97 12.37
CA LEU A 135 -11.01 14.56 11.38
C LEU A 135 -10.89 16.10 11.29
N PRO A 136 -10.82 16.85 12.42
CA PRO A 136 -10.60 18.29 12.29
C PRO A 136 -9.35 18.64 11.47
N THR A 137 -8.23 17.99 11.73
CA THR A 137 -6.99 18.21 10.96
C THR A 137 -7.19 17.88 9.48
N LEU A 138 -7.85 16.74 9.17
CA LEU A 138 -8.10 16.32 7.79
C LEU A 138 -8.98 17.31 7.02
N TYR A 139 -9.94 17.94 7.70
CA TYR A 139 -10.83 18.95 7.12
C TYR A 139 -10.29 20.39 7.24
N GLY A 140 -9.09 20.57 7.82
CA GLY A 140 -8.47 21.88 7.92
C GLY A 140 -9.03 22.78 9.02
N TYR A 141 -9.63 22.18 10.05
CA TYR A 141 -10.11 22.90 11.21
C TYR A 141 -9.08 22.87 12.34
N ASP A 142 -8.90 23.98 13.02
CA ASP A 142 -8.11 24.04 14.24
C ASP A 142 -8.84 23.35 15.39
N SER A 143 -8.10 22.92 16.39
CA SER A 143 -8.64 22.15 17.53
C SER A 143 -9.63 22.94 18.38
N ASP A 144 -9.55 24.29 18.35
CA ASP A 144 -10.47 25.16 19.07
C ASP A 144 -11.71 25.55 18.24
N SER A 145 -11.81 25.07 17.01
CA SER A 145 -12.98 25.31 16.16
C SER A 145 -14.21 24.61 16.75
N PRO A 146 -15.41 25.26 16.68
CA PRO A 146 -16.65 24.56 17.04
C PRO A 146 -16.86 23.24 16.26
N HIS A 147 -16.32 23.14 15.05
CA HIS A 147 -16.41 21.93 14.22
C HIS A 147 -15.52 20.79 14.74
N ALA A 148 -14.56 21.09 15.63
CA ALA A 148 -13.70 20.08 16.24
C ALA A 148 -14.29 19.45 17.51
N ALA A 149 -15.38 20.02 18.00
CA ALA A 149 -15.98 19.57 19.28
C ALA A 149 -16.44 18.11 19.18
N GLY A 150 -15.87 17.26 20.02
CA GLY A 150 -16.20 15.84 20.06
C GLY A 150 -15.43 14.98 19.05
N GLU A 151 -14.63 15.59 18.17
CA GLU A 151 -13.86 14.87 17.14
C GLU A 151 -12.35 15.00 17.35
N PHE A 152 -11.91 15.95 18.17
CA PHE A 152 -10.49 16.18 18.42
C PHE A 152 -9.85 14.92 19.02
N GLY A 153 -8.82 14.39 18.36
CA GLY A 153 -8.03 13.28 18.87
C GLY A 153 -8.69 11.91 18.82
N GLU A 154 -9.93 11.79 18.31
CA GLU A 154 -10.68 10.52 18.36
C GLU A 154 -10.17 9.48 17.35
N CYS A 155 -9.99 9.86 16.09
CA CYS A 155 -9.59 8.94 15.02
C CYS A 155 -8.14 9.15 14.57
N GLY A 156 -7.42 10.03 15.25
CA GLY A 156 -6.05 10.39 14.91
C GLY A 156 -5.57 11.50 15.81
N VAL A 157 -4.37 12.01 15.56
CA VAL A 157 -3.80 13.12 16.35
C VAL A 157 -4.25 14.46 15.76
N GLY A 158 -4.63 15.40 16.64
CA GLY A 158 -4.91 16.77 16.24
C GLY A 158 -3.62 17.57 16.05
N VAL A 159 -3.48 18.21 14.90
CA VAL A 159 -2.34 19.11 14.60
C VAL A 159 -2.90 20.37 13.96
N SER A 160 -2.87 21.46 14.72
CA SER A 160 -3.40 22.77 14.28
C SER A 160 -2.28 23.78 14.02
N SER A 161 -1.09 23.54 14.55
CA SER A 161 -0.01 24.54 14.56
C SER A 161 1.36 23.88 14.40
N LEU A 162 2.36 24.72 14.15
CA LEU A 162 3.77 24.29 14.13
C LEU A 162 4.20 23.81 15.51
N ASP A 163 3.63 24.34 16.58
CA ASP A 163 3.94 23.90 17.94
C ASP A 163 3.45 22.46 18.16
N ASP A 164 2.23 22.14 17.70
CA ASP A 164 1.73 20.75 17.75
C ASP A 164 2.63 19.80 16.95
N MET A 165 3.05 20.23 15.75
CA MET A 165 3.97 19.43 14.91
C MET A 165 5.29 19.22 15.62
N SER A 166 5.81 20.25 16.31
CA SER A 166 7.07 20.18 17.05
C SER A 166 6.97 19.20 18.23
N ILE A 167 5.84 19.22 18.93
CA ILE A 167 5.57 18.28 20.04
C ILE A 167 5.45 16.86 19.48
N LEU A 168 4.69 16.69 18.40
CA LEU A 168 4.42 15.37 17.80
C LEU A 168 5.74 14.65 17.42
N PHE A 169 6.73 15.39 16.92
CA PHE A 169 7.99 14.81 16.48
C PHE A 169 9.17 15.15 17.42
N ASP A 170 8.89 15.59 18.66
CA ASP A 170 9.95 15.89 19.64
C ASP A 170 10.84 14.67 19.86
N LYS A 171 12.15 14.86 19.69
CA LYS A 171 13.20 13.85 19.90
C LYS A 171 13.05 12.61 19.02
N ILE A 172 12.39 12.73 17.88
CA ILE A 172 12.34 11.68 16.86
C ILE A 172 13.40 12.01 15.80
N PRO A 173 14.31 11.06 15.49
CA PRO A 173 15.40 11.35 14.52
C PRO A 173 14.86 11.29 13.09
N LEU A 174 14.31 12.41 12.61
CA LEU A 174 13.61 12.50 11.31
C LEU A 174 14.51 12.22 10.10
N ASP A 175 15.84 12.34 10.29
CA ASP A 175 16.83 11.99 9.27
C ASP A 175 17.09 10.47 9.20
N LYS A 176 16.63 9.70 10.17
CA LYS A 176 16.91 8.25 10.28
C LYS A 176 15.67 7.39 10.12
N VAL A 177 14.49 7.95 10.38
CA VAL A 177 13.22 7.23 10.21
C VAL A 177 12.43 7.86 9.05
N THR A 178 11.73 7.06 8.28
CA THR A 178 10.82 7.58 7.26
C THR A 178 9.44 7.78 7.89
N THR A 179 8.77 8.86 7.50
CA THR A 179 7.44 9.19 8.03
C THR A 179 6.42 9.24 6.90
N SER A 180 5.35 8.47 7.02
CA SER A 180 4.19 8.57 6.12
C SER A 180 3.09 9.38 6.79
N MET A 181 2.38 10.17 6.00
CA MET A 181 1.26 10.99 6.48
C MET A 181 0.07 10.78 5.56
N THR A 182 -1.04 10.26 6.11
CA THR A 182 -2.30 10.11 5.37
C THR A 182 -3.08 11.41 5.48
N ILE A 183 -2.69 12.37 4.65
CA ILE A 183 -3.25 13.73 4.64
C ILE A 183 -3.41 14.16 3.17
N ASN A 184 -4.50 14.79 2.83
CA ASN A 184 -4.83 15.10 1.43
C ASN A 184 -5.11 16.59 1.21
N SER A 185 -6.29 17.10 1.53
CA SER A 185 -6.60 18.50 1.24
C SER A 185 -5.65 19.49 1.94
N PRO A 186 -5.33 19.33 3.26
CA PRO A 186 -4.36 20.22 3.93
C PRO A 186 -2.91 19.69 3.83
N ALA A 187 -2.61 18.79 2.91
CA ALA A 187 -1.29 18.13 2.82
C ALA A 187 -0.14 19.13 2.71
N ALA A 188 -0.30 20.17 1.89
CA ALA A 188 0.74 21.18 1.69
C ALA A 188 1.08 21.89 3.01
N MET A 189 0.08 22.23 3.82
CA MET A 189 0.24 22.93 5.09
C MET A 189 0.89 22.01 6.14
N ILE A 190 0.39 20.80 6.27
CA ILE A 190 0.95 19.81 7.21
C ILE A 190 2.41 19.51 6.86
N TRP A 191 2.71 19.33 5.57
CA TRP A 191 4.07 19.06 5.12
C TRP A 191 5.00 20.25 5.36
N ALA A 192 4.51 21.47 5.13
CA ALA A 192 5.29 22.69 5.42
C ALA A 192 5.67 22.76 6.91
N MET A 193 4.71 22.46 7.81
CA MET A 193 4.98 22.41 9.25
C MET A 193 6.00 21.31 9.60
N TYR A 194 5.90 20.14 8.97
CA TYR A 194 6.86 19.05 9.17
C TYR A 194 8.28 19.47 8.75
N ILE A 195 8.41 20.13 7.60
CA ILE A 195 9.71 20.63 7.09
C ILE A 195 10.26 21.68 8.06
N ALA A 196 9.43 22.66 8.45
CA ALA A 196 9.84 23.73 9.37
C ALA A 196 10.30 23.14 10.72
N ASN A 197 9.58 22.16 11.22
CA ASN A 197 9.95 21.46 12.46
C ASN A 197 11.31 20.78 12.32
N ALA A 198 11.58 20.11 11.20
CA ALA A 198 12.86 19.43 10.96
C ALA A 198 14.00 20.47 10.88
N GLU A 199 13.77 21.59 10.19
CA GLU A 199 14.74 22.67 10.09
C GLU A 199 15.04 23.27 11.48
N ASN A 200 14.04 23.44 12.32
CA ASN A 200 14.21 23.89 13.71
C ASN A 200 15.05 22.90 14.54
N GLN A 201 15.00 21.62 14.19
CA GLN A 201 15.85 20.59 14.82
C GLN A 201 17.24 20.50 14.19
N GLY A 202 17.56 21.37 13.23
CA GLY A 202 18.85 21.35 12.52
C GLY A 202 18.98 20.27 11.46
N ILE A 203 17.87 19.69 11.03
CA ILE A 203 17.84 18.62 10.02
C ILE A 203 17.51 19.23 8.66
N SER A 204 18.40 19.03 7.69
CA SER A 204 18.17 19.49 6.32
C SER A 204 16.99 18.73 5.69
N LYS A 205 16.12 19.46 5.01
CA LYS A 205 14.98 18.86 4.30
C LYS A 205 15.42 17.84 3.25
N SER A 206 16.62 17.94 2.69
CA SER A 206 17.15 16.95 1.73
C SER A 206 17.42 15.59 2.38
N ASN A 207 17.48 15.53 3.71
CA ASN A 207 17.67 14.28 4.44
C ASN A 207 16.36 13.64 4.90
N LEU A 208 15.26 14.36 4.81
CA LEU A 208 13.95 13.83 5.21
C LEU A 208 13.45 12.79 4.20
N GLY A 209 13.09 11.61 4.69
CA GLY A 209 12.49 10.56 3.90
C GLY A 209 11.08 10.25 4.39
N GLY A 210 10.18 10.01 3.46
CA GLY A 210 8.81 9.72 3.83
C GLY A 210 7.85 9.81 2.66
N THR A 211 6.58 9.92 2.99
CA THR A 211 5.51 9.99 2.00
C THR A 211 4.38 10.87 2.54
N ILE A 212 3.88 11.75 1.72
CA ILE A 212 2.63 12.46 1.98
C ILE A 212 1.60 11.89 0.99
N GLN A 213 0.40 11.53 1.47
CA GLN A 213 -0.59 10.91 0.59
C GLN A 213 -0.97 11.86 -0.54
N ASN A 214 -1.51 13.03 -0.21
CA ASN A 214 -1.66 14.14 -1.17
C ASN A 214 -2.48 13.74 -2.40
N ASP A 215 -3.43 12.82 -2.24
CA ASP A 215 -4.27 12.29 -3.31
C ASP A 215 -5.66 12.91 -3.19
N ILE A 216 -5.86 14.04 -3.87
CA ILE A 216 -7.11 14.80 -3.74
C ILE A 216 -8.23 14.23 -4.61
N LEU A 217 -7.91 13.58 -5.74
CA LEU A 217 -8.96 13.07 -6.65
C LEU A 217 -9.80 12.00 -5.98
N LYS A 218 -9.18 11.08 -5.23
CA LYS A 218 -9.95 10.05 -4.51
C LYS A 218 -10.85 10.64 -3.42
N GLU A 219 -10.56 11.85 -2.96
CA GLU A 219 -11.43 12.54 -2.00
C GLU A 219 -12.76 12.91 -2.64
N TYR A 220 -12.74 13.40 -3.87
CA TYR A 220 -13.98 13.74 -4.59
C TYR A 220 -14.75 12.48 -5.00
N ILE A 221 -14.05 11.40 -5.28
CA ILE A 221 -14.65 10.13 -5.71
C ILE A 221 -15.27 9.39 -4.51
N ALA A 222 -14.50 9.20 -3.42
CA ALA A 222 -14.83 8.21 -2.40
C ALA A 222 -14.79 8.72 -0.95
N GLN A 223 -13.66 9.30 -0.49
CA GLN A 223 -13.46 9.57 0.94
C GLN A 223 -14.16 10.84 1.43
N LYS A 224 -14.26 11.87 0.59
CA LYS A 224 -15.00 13.11 0.84
C LYS A 224 -14.34 14.11 1.81
N GLU A 225 -13.09 13.92 2.17
CA GLU A 225 -12.34 14.81 3.06
C GLU A 225 -11.63 15.90 2.27
N TYR A 226 -12.36 16.86 1.71
CA TYR A 226 -11.78 17.95 0.92
C TYR A 226 -12.21 19.32 1.45
N ILE A 227 -11.33 20.31 1.26
CA ILE A 227 -11.51 21.70 1.71
C ILE A 227 -11.77 22.61 0.51
N PHE A 228 -11.04 22.43 -0.58
CA PHE A 228 -11.04 23.30 -1.74
C PHE A 228 -11.70 22.62 -2.93
N PRO A 229 -12.22 23.40 -3.91
CA PRO A 229 -12.72 22.82 -5.17
C PRO A 229 -11.60 22.13 -5.94
N PRO A 230 -11.96 21.29 -6.96
CA PRO A 230 -10.96 20.48 -7.65
C PRO A 230 -9.78 21.25 -8.25
N HIS A 231 -10.03 22.36 -8.93
CA HIS A 231 -8.97 23.09 -9.64
C HIS A 231 -7.91 23.66 -8.67
N PRO A 232 -8.25 24.40 -7.61
CA PRO A 232 -7.24 24.83 -6.62
C PRO A 232 -6.55 23.65 -5.93
N SER A 233 -7.28 22.56 -5.67
CA SER A 233 -6.69 21.37 -5.04
C SER A 233 -5.60 20.75 -5.93
N MET A 234 -5.87 20.63 -7.24
CA MET A 234 -4.88 20.10 -8.19
C MET A 234 -3.64 20.99 -8.25
N ARG A 235 -3.81 22.31 -8.16
CA ARG A 235 -2.68 23.23 -8.12
C ARG A 235 -1.81 22.98 -6.87
N LEU A 236 -2.42 22.80 -5.71
CA LEU A 236 -1.66 22.51 -4.48
C LEU A 236 -0.88 21.20 -4.60
N VAL A 237 -1.49 20.15 -5.19
CA VAL A 237 -0.80 18.88 -5.43
C VAL A 237 0.40 19.10 -6.36
N THR A 238 0.21 19.80 -7.47
CA THR A 238 1.28 20.09 -8.44
C THR A 238 2.43 20.86 -7.80
N ASP A 239 2.11 21.89 -7.01
CA ASP A 239 3.11 22.72 -6.33
C ASP A 239 3.93 21.88 -5.32
N THR A 240 3.28 20.98 -4.57
CA THR A 240 3.98 20.09 -3.64
C THR A 240 4.88 19.10 -4.38
N VAL A 241 4.43 18.54 -5.50
CA VAL A 241 5.25 17.64 -6.34
C VAL A 241 6.48 18.40 -6.85
N GLU A 242 6.29 19.60 -7.38
CA GLU A 242 7.40 20.44 -7.87
C GLU A 242 8.41 20.73 -6.75
N TYR A 243 7.92 21.17 -5.59
CA TYR A 243 8.78 21.48 -4.46
C TYR A 243 9.58 20.25 -4.00
N GLY A 244 8.91 19.12 -3.84
CA GLY A 244 9.55 17.89 -3.38
C GLY A 244 10.61 17.40 -4.35
N THR A 245 10.31 17.41 -5.64
CA THR A 245 11.25 17.01 -6.69
C THR A 245 12.52 17.86 -6.66
N LYS A 246 12.36 19.16 -6.42
CA LYS A 246 13.51 20.11 -6.42
C LYS A 246 14.33 20.05 -5.12
N HIS A 247 13.70 19.80 -3.98
CA HIS A 247 14.32 20.06 -2.67
C HIS A 247 14.40 18.86 -1.74
N MET A 248 13.63 17.79 -1.99
CA MET A 248 13.51 16.65 -1.06
C MET A 248 13.62 15.32 -1.80
N PRO A 249 14.82 14.94 -2.25
CA PRO A 249 14.99 13.78 -3.16
C PRO A 249 14.64 12.43 -2.55
N LYS A 250 14.47 12.35 -1.23
CA LYS A 250 14.10 11.11 -0.53
C LYS A 250 12.61 11.07 -0.18
N TRP A 251 11.82 12.06 -0.62
CA TRP A 251 10.41 12.18 -0.24
C TRP A 251 9.50 11.77 -1.39
N ASN A 252 8.52 10.94 -1.10
CA ASN A 252 7.45 10.59 -2.03
C ASN A 252 6.34 11.63 -1.89
N THR A 253 6.17 12.45 -2.92
CA THR A 253 5.28 13.62 -2.88
C THR A 253 3.81 13.29 -3.07
N ILE A 254 3.50 12.03 -3.45
CA ILE A 254 2.13 11.58 -3.61
C ILE A 254 2.07 10.06 -3.38
N SER A 255 0.95 9.58 -2.89
CA SER A 255 0.63 8.16 -2.79
C SER A 255 -0.82 7.97 -3.21
N ILE A 256 -1.03 7.58 -4.46
CA ILE A 256 -2.36 7.42 -5.05
C ILE A 256 -2.99 6.15 -4.48
N SER A 257 -4.16 6.31 -3.86
CA SER A 257 -4.74 5.26 -3.00
C SER A 257 -6.05 4.72 -3.57
N GLY A 258 -6.06 3.42 -3.84
CA GLY A 258 -7.27 2.71 -4.26
C GLY A 258 -8.17 2.23 -3.12
N TYR A 259 -7.62 2.15 -1.91
CA TYR A 259 -8.33 1.60 -0.74
C TYR A 259 -9.72 2.23 -0.55
N HIS A 260 -9.79 3.55 -0.61
CA HIS A 260 -11.02 4.31 -0.35
C HIS A 260 -12.08 4.04 -1.42
N ILE A 261 -11.65 3.87 -2.67
CA ILE A 261 -12.52 3.53 -3.81
C ILE A 261 -13.09 2.11 -3.59
N ARG A 262 -12.24 1.18 -3.16
CA ARG A 262 -12.64 -0.20 -2.85
C ARG A 262 -13.67 -0.24 -1.71
N GLU A 263 -13.40 0.48 -0.64
CA GLU A 263 -14.30 0.54 0.53
C GLU A 263 -15.62 1.25 0.20
N ALA A 264 -15.63 2.16 -0.78
CA ALA A 264 -16.86 2.81 -1.26
C ALA A 264 -17.73 1.87 -2.11
N GLY A 265 -17.27 0.64 -2.40
CA GLY A 265 -18.09 -0.38 -3.02
C GLY A 265 -17.66 -0.83 -4.41
N SER A 266 -16.50 -0.37 -4.91
CA SER A 266 -16.03 -0.78 -6.24
C SER A 266 -15.55 -2.23 -6.23
N THR A 267 -15.57 -2.87 -7.41
CA THR A 267 -14.91 -4.16 -7.61
C THR A 267 -13.38 -3.96 -7.62
N ALA A 268 -12.61 -5.03 -7.50
CA ALA A 268 -11.15 -4.97 -7.55
C ALA A 268 -10.65 -4.40 -8.89
N VAL A 269 -11.32 -4.74 -9.99
CA VAL A 269 -10.98 -4.20 -11.33
C VAL A 269 -11.25 -2.70 -11.38
N GLN A 270 -12.39 -2.26 -10.85
CA GLN A 270 -12.73 -0.83 -10.80
C GLN A 270 -11.78 -0.05 -9.90
N GLU A 271 -11.42 -0.61 -8.73
CA GLU A 271 -10.43 0.00 -7.84
C GLU A 271 -9.13 0.27 -8.59
N LEU A 272 -8.59 -0.75 -9.26
CA LEU A 272 -7.34 -0.61 -10.01
C LEU A 272 -7.49 0.40 -11.15
N ALA A 273 -8.56 0.32 -11.91
CA ALA A 273 -8.80 1.21 -13.06
C ALA A 273 -8.89 2.67 -12.63
N PHE A 274 -9.68 2.98 -11.59
CA PHE A 274 -9.83 4.35 -11.10
C PHE A 274 -8.55 4.87 -10.48
N THR A 275 -7.83 4.03 -9.72
CA THR A 275 -6.55 4.42 -9.11
C THR A 275 -5.51 4.78 -10.18
N LEU A 276 -5.42 3.97 -11.24
CA LEU A 276 -4.51 4.26 -12.36
C LEU A 276 -4.95 5.50 -13.14
N ALA A 277 -6.26 5.71 -13.30
CA ALA A 277 -6.80 6.91 -13.96
C ALA A 277 -6.46 8.18 -13.17
N ASP A 278 -6.60 8.14 -11.84
CA ASP A 278 -6.20 9.25 -10.96
C ASP A 278 -4.70 9.53 -11.12
N GLY A 279 -3.88 8.46 -11.12
CA GLY A 279 -2.44 8.58 -11.34
C GLY A 279 -2.11 9.25 -12.67
N TYR A 280 -2.80 8.87 -13.72
CA TYR A 280 -2.63 9.47 -15.04
C TYR A 280 -3.06 10.96 -15.03
N ALA A 281 -4.12 11.29 -14.32
CA ALA A 281 -4.62 12.68 -14.24
C ALA A 281 -3.66 13.60 -13.47
N TYR A 282 -2.88 13.09 -12.55
CA TYR A 282 -1.82 13.87 -11.89
C TYR A 282 -0.57 14.11 -12.76
N UNK A 283 -0.44 13.25 -13.49
CA UNK A 283 0.68 13.25 -14.33
C UNK A 283 0.63 14.13 -15.43
#